data_aad1b8a2e7efa37d1c588367b030ebec
#
_entry.id   aad1b8a2e7efa37d1c588367b030ebec
#
_cell.length_a   1.000
_cell.length_b   1.000
_cell.length_c   1.000
_cell.angle_alpha   90.00
_cell.angle_beta   90.00
_cell.angle_gamma   90.00
#
_symmetry.space_group_name_H-M   'P 1'
#
loop_
_entity.id
_entity.type
_entity.pdbx_description
1 polymer ?
#
loop_
_entity_poly.entity_id
_entity_poly.type
_entity_poly.pdbx_seq_one_letter_code
_entity_poly.pdbx_strand_id
1 'polypeptide(L)'
;DLSAVEQGIAAFGLIVFPVVILGIASKLDPVELTELIDEQIRYRFARLPGVAQVDLFGGYNREVRIELDPNRIKALGLPLDLILQSIRDANLDLPAGQIEQGRYEVTLRAPAEFRDLDQMRTTVVAMRDGAPVTLGQIADIRDTYEKLTRIVRVNGELGLRLGIRKQASANTVEVAKAVLEEVERVNRDFPQIEVVAVINQGSFIERSIANVANSVIYGGALAVLVLLFFLRSFRSTIVISLSIPISIIATFALIYFGGLTLNLMTFGGLALGVGMMVDSSIVVLENIY
;
A
#
# COMPACT_ATOMS: atom_id res chain seq x y z
N ASP A 1 -25.75 5.29 16.56
CA ASP A 1 -24.43 5.68 17.04
C ASP A 1 -23.60 6.17 15.83
N LEU A 2 -23.71 7.49 15.54
CA LEU A 2 -23.06 8.12 14.39
C LEU A 2 -21.53 7.99 14.43
N SER A 3 -20.94 7.92 15.63
CA SER A 3 -19.49 7.76 15.82
C SER A 3 -18.96 6.39 15.38
N ALA A 4 -19.75 5.33 15.54
CA ALA A 4 -19.39 3.99 15.08
C ALA A 4 -19.48 3.86 13.56
N VAL A 5 -20.42 4.60 12.94
CA VAL A 5 -20.57 4.66 11.48
C VAL A 5 -19.44 5.50 10.85
N GLU A 6 -19.07 6.62 11.48
CA GLU A 6 -17.92 7.45 11.05
C GLU A 6 -16.59 6.69 11.19
N GLN A 7 -16.37 5.96 12.29
CA GLN A 7 -15.22 5.09 12.45
C GLN A 7 -15.21 3.91 11.47
N GLY A 8 -16.38 3.35 11.16
CA GLY A 8 -16.55 2.31 10.13
C GLY A 8 -16.24 2.83 8.72
N ILE A 9 -16.73 4.03 8.39
CA ILE A 9 -16.45 4.67 7.09
C ILE A 9 -14.98 5.08 6.99
N ALA A 10 -14.38 5.59 8.06
CA ALA A 10 -12.94 5.88 8.12
C ALA A 10 -12.09 4.60 7.99
N ALA A 11 -12.50 3.49 8.59
CA ALA A 11 -11.85 2.19 8.45
C ALA A 11 -12.03 1.59 7.04
N PHE A 12 -13.18 1.79 6.39
CA PHE A 12 -13.43 1.36 5.00
C PHE A 12 -12.74 2.27 3.97
N GLY A 13 -12.58 3.57 4.27
CA GLY A 13 -11.85 4.53 3.43
C GLY A 13 -10.34 4.31 3.44
N LEU A 14 -9.80 3.47 4.34
CA LEU A 14 -8.38 3.15 4.48
C LEU A 14 -7.93 1.86 3.77
N ILE A 15 -8.73 1.28 2.87
CA ILE A 15 -8.17 0.40 1.84
C ILE A 15 -7.50 1.30 0.81
N VAL A 16 -6.38 1.89 1.21
CA VAL A 16 -5.54 2.66 0.29
C VAL A 16 -4.92 1.66 -0.69
N PHE A 17 -5.54 1.53 -1.85
CA PHE A 17 -4.97 0.75 -2.95
C PHE A 17 -3.55 1.23 -3.23
N PRO A 18 -2.60 0.33 -3.46
CA PRO A 18 -1.24 0.70 -3.79
C PRO A 18 -1.22 1.54 -5.06
N VAL A 19 -0.47 2.64 -5.04
CA VAL A 19 -0.28 3.54 -6.19
C VAL A 19 0.48 2.83 -7.31
N VAL A 20 1.48 2.03 -6.91
CA VAL A 20 2.25 1.19 -7.82
C VAL A 20 2.34 -0.21 -7.23
N ILE A 21 2.14 -1.21 -8.08
CA ILE A 21 2.43 -2.60 -7.77
C ILE A 21 3.60 -3.02 -8.63
N LEU A 22 4.69 -3.43 -7.99
CA LEU A 22 5.86 -3.98 -8.64
C LEU A 22 5.85 -5.50 -8.55
N GLY A 23 6.20 -6.16 -9.63
CA GLY A 23 6.54 -7.57 -9.67
C GLY A 23 8.05 -7.71 -9.73
N ILE A 24 8.60 -8.65 -8.98
CA ILE A 24 10.04 -8.91 -8.93
C ILE A 24 10.24 -10.38 -9.28
N ALA A 25 10.96 -10.63 -10.37
CA ALA A 25 11.39 -11.96 -10.78
C ALA A 25 12.89 -12.13 -10.54
N SER A 26 13.31 -13.34 -10.22
CA SER A 26 14.72 -13.70 -10.08
C SER A 26 14.93 -15.21 -10.26
N LYS A 27 16.16 -15.59 -10.58
CA LYS A 27 16.63 -16.97 -10.54
C LYS A 27 17.30 -17.35 -9.22
N LEU A 28 17.38 -16.41 -8.27
CA LEU A 28 17.86 -16.66 -6.92
C LEU A 28 16.96 -17.64 -6.18
N ASP A 29 17.49 -18.25 -5.14
CA ASP A 29 16.67 -19.00 -4.20
C ASP A 29 15.57 -18.09 -3.60
N PRO A 30 14.34 -18.58 -3.46
CA PRO A 30 13.22 -17.75 -2.98
C PRO A 30 13.44 -17.12 -1.60
N VAL A 31 14.20 -17.76 -0.73
CA VAL A 31 14.55 -17.22 0.60
C VAL A 31 15.54 -16.08 0.45
N GLU A 32 16.61 -16.31 -0.31
CA GLU A 32 17.64 -15.30 -0.60
C GLU A 32 17.04 -14.08 -1.30
N LEU A 33 16.11 -14.31 -2.25
CA LEU A 33 15.36 -13.23 -2.89
C LEU A 33 14.53 -12.43 -1.88
N THR A 34 13.86 -13.10 -0.93
CA THR A 34 13.04 -12.43 0.07
C THR A 34 13.91 -11.56 0.98
N GLU A 35 15.03 -12.07 1.47
CA GLU A 35 15.97 -11.33 2.32
C GLU A 35 16.55 -10.12 1.57
N LEU A 36 16.99 -10.30 0.32
CA LEU A 36 17.49 -9.21 -0.51
C LEU A 36 16.46 -8.09 -0.67
N ILE A 37 15.21 -8.46 -0.96
CA ILE A 37 14.14 -7.48 -1.18
C ILE A 37 13.76 -6.79 0.12
N ASP A 38 13.61 -7.52 1.22
CA ASP A 38 13.18 -6.96 2.51
C ASP A 38 14.25 -6.06 3.14
N GLU A 39 15.51 -6.49 3.11
CA GLU A 39 16.60 -5.77 3.77
C GLU A 39 17.18 -4.61 2.95
N GLN A 40 17.24 -4.73 1.62
CA GLN A 40 17.94 -3.75 0.80
C GLN A 40 17.01 -2.94 -0.10
N ILE A 41 16.07 -3.58 -0.77
CA ILE A 41 15.29 -2.93 -1.84
C ILE A 41 14.05 -2.25 -1.29
N ARG A 42 13.31 -2.87 -0.38
CA ARG A 42 12.10 -2.30 0.21
C ARG A 42 12.34 -0.93 0.83
N TYR A 43 13.47 -0.75 1.52
CA TYR A 43 13.84 0.53 2.14
C TYR A 43 14.16 1.63 1.14
N ARG A 44 14.65 1.29 -0.05
CA ARG A 44 14.88 2.28 -1.11
C ARG A 44 13.56 2.93 -1.54
N PHE A 45 12.54 2.12 -1.77
CA PHE A 45 11.20 2.61 -2.10
C PHE A 45 10.52 3.33 -0.92
N ALA A 46 10.70 2.84 0.30
CA ALA A 46 10.10 3.45 1.50
C ALA A 46 10.63 4.86 1.80
N ARG A 47 11.83 5.20 1.33
CA ARG A 47 12.44 6.53 1.50
C ARG A 47 12.04 7.55 0.44
N LEU A 48 11.31 7.14 -0.59
CA LEU A 48 10.88 8.06 -1.64
C LEU A 48 9.87 9.08 -1.10
N PRO A 49 9.96 10.35 -1.51
CA PRO A 49 9.02 11.38 -1.10
C PRO A 49 7.58 10.98 -1.39
N GLY A 50 6.69 11.16 -0.41
CA GLY A 50 5.27 10.86 -0.57
C GLY A 50 4.88 9.39 -0.44
N VAL A 51 5.82 8.46 -0.28
CA VAL A 51 5.53 7.05 0.05
C VAL A 51 5.21 6.95 1.54
N ALA A 52 4.11 6.26 1.87
CA ALA A 52 3.70 5.98 3.24
C ALA A 52 4.15 4.60 3.70
N GLN A 53 4.02 3.59 2.83
CA GLN A 53 4.26 2.19 3.16
C GLN A 53 4.61 1.38 1.92
N VAL A 54 5.45 0.37 2.11
CA VAL A 54 5.80 -0.63 1.09
C VAL A 54 5.52 -2.00 1.67
N ASP A 55 4.57 -2.72 1.07
CA ASP A 55 4.16 -4.05 1.49
C ASP A 55 4.82 -5.11 0.60
N LEU A 56 5.44 -6.10 1.22
CA LEU A 56 6.01 -7.27 0.54
C LEU A 56 5.01 -8.43 0.60
N PHE A 57 4.80 -9.10 -0.54
CA PHE A 57 3.93 -10.26 -0.65
C PHE A 57 4.62 -11.38 -1.43
N GLY A 58 4.36 -12.61 -1.00
CA GLY A 58 4.88 -13.82 -1.66
C GLY A 58 6.26 -14.25 -1.16
N GLY A 59 6.81 -13.54 -0.16
CA GLY A 59 8.12 -13.85 0.43
C GLY A 59 8.06 -14.98 1.46
N TYR A 60 9.21 -15.54 1.75
CA TYR A 60 9.43 -16.53 2.78
C TYR A 60 9.84 -15.83 4.08
N ASN A 61 8.85 -15.54 4.95
CA ASN A 61 9.15 -14.98 6.26
C ASN A 61 9.72 -16.07 7.17
N ARG A 62 10.89 -15.81 7.75
CA ARG A 62 11.48 -16.69 8.75
C ARG A 62 10.61 -16.73 10.00
N GLU A 63 10.34 -17.94 10.50
CA GLU A 63 9.62 -18.16 11.74
C GLU A 63 10.27 -19.26 12.57
N VAL A 64 10.14 -19.17 13.87
CA VAL A 64 10.42 -20.30 14.76
C VAL A 64 9.09 -21.01 15.02
N ARG A 65 8.98 -22.23 14.49
CA ARG A 65 7.77 -23.04 14.63
C ARG A 65 7.89 -23.99 15.81
N ILE A 66 6.92 -23.93 16.69
CA ILE A 66 6.79 -24.81 17.85
C ILE A 66 5.64 -25.78 17.57
N GLU A 67 5.96 -27.00 17.20
CA GLU A 67 4.96 -28.08 16.94
C GLU A 67 4.75 -28.88 18.21
N LEU A 68 3.63 -28.63 18.90
CA LEU A 68 3.26 -29.33 20.12
C LEU A 68 2.82 -30.75 19.80
N ASP A 69 3.31 -31.75 20.58
CA ASP A 69 2.89 -33.15 20.46
C ASP A 69 1.65 -33.41 21.37
N PRO A 70 0.47 -33.64 20.77
CA PRO A 70 -0.76 -33.84 21.54
C PRO A 70 -0.70 -35.08 22.47
N ASN A 71 0.04 -36.11 22.05
CA ASN A 71 0.14 -37.35 22.84
C ASN A 71 1.01 -37.14 24.07
N ARG A 72 2.10 -36.44 23.97
CA ARG A 72 2.98 -36.09 25.10
C ARG A 72 2.28 -35.15 26.07
N ILE A 73 1.56 -34.13 25.59
CA ILE A 73 0.77 -33.22 26.42
C ILE A 73 -0.31 -33.98 27.19
N LYS A 74 -1.05 -34.86 26.50
CA LYS A 74 -2.09 -35.68 27.11
C LYS A 74 -1.52 -36.65 28.15
N ALA A 75 -0.40 -37.30 27.86
CA ALA A 75 0.27 -38.22 28.80
C ALA A 75 0.74 -37.51 30.07
N LEU A 76 1.13 -36.25 29.96
CA LEU A 76 1.54 -35.39 31.05
C LEU A 76 0.37 -34.69 31.75
N GLY A 77 -0.85 -34.76 31.21
CA GLY A 77 -2.04 -34.12 31.75
C GLY A 77 -1.98 -32.59 31.80
N LEU A 78 -1.22 -31.96 30.87
CA LEU A 78 -0.98 -30.52 30.87
C LEU A 78 -2.09 -29.80 30.10
N PRO A 79 -2.68 -28.73 30.66
CA PRO A 79 -3.59 -27.86 29.91
C PRO A 79 -2.85 -27.09 28.82
N LEU A 80 -3.41 -27.05 27.62
CA LEU A 80 -2.80 -26.33 26.48
C LEU A 80 -2.64 -24.83 26.77
N ASP A 81 -3.63 -24.22 27.42
CA ASP A 81 -3.61 -22.78 27.75
C ASP A 81 -2.44 -22.43 28.67
N LEU A 82 -2.10 -23.29 29.63
CA LEU A 82 -0.95 -23.12 30.51
C LEU A 82 0.35 -23.11 29.71
N ILE A 83 0.51 -24.02 28.75
CA ILE A 83 1.68 -24.11 27.90
C ILE A 83 1.81 -22.83 27.04
N LEU A 84 0.71 -22.41 26.40
CA LEU A 84 0.71 -21.21 25.55
C LEU A 84 1.02 -19.95 26.35
N GLN A 85 0.48 -19.85 27.57
CA GLN A 85 0.77 -18.73 28.46
C GLN A 85 2.24 -18.73 28.89
N SER A 86 2.79 -19.87 29.30
CA SER A 86 4.19 -19.99 29.70
C SER A 86 5.17 -19.61 28.58
N ILE A 87 4.86 -19.97 27.33
CA ILE A 87 5.66 -19.58 26.16
C ILE A 87 5.59 -18.07 25.95
N ARG A 88 4.41 -17.45 26.06
CA ARG A 88 4.24 -15.99 25.92
C ARG A 88 4.98 -15.24 27.02
N ASP A 89 4.85 -15.69 28.27
CA ASP A 89 5.48 -15.05 29.42
C ASP A 89 7.02 -15.16 29.37
N ALA A 90 7.53 -16.23 28.77
CA ALA A 90 8.97 -16.43 28.57
C ALA A 90 9.57 -15.60 27.42
N ASN A 91 8.74 -15.01 26.54
CA ASN A 91 9.17 -14.22 25.40
C ASN A 91 8.63 -12.77 25.46
N LEU A 92 8.73 -12.14 26.64
CA LEU A 92 8.25 -10.79 26.87
C LEU A 92 9.44 -9.82 27.03
N ASP A 93 9.43 -8.74 26.30
CA ASP A 93 10.30 -7.57 26.57
C ASP A 93 9.55 -6.61 27.51
N LEU A 94 9.85 -6.69 28.78
CA LEU A 94 9.20 -5.85 29.78
C LEU A 94 10.05 -4.63 30.10
N PRO A 95 9.48 -3.41 30.03
CA PRO A 95 10.14 -2.24 30.57
C PRO A 95 10.30 -2.42 32.09
N ALA A 96 11.54 -2.53 32.58
CA ALA A 96 11.84 -2.73 33.98
C ALA A 96 11.78 -1.45 34.83
N GLY A 97 11.38 -0.33 34.23
CA GLY A 97 11.26 0.98 34.87
C GLY A 97 12.29 1.99 34.38
N GLN A 98 12.33 3.14 35.05
CA GLN A 98 13.25 4.25 34.75
C GLN A 98 14.06 4.58 35.99
N ILE A 99 15.34 4.84 35.79
CA ILE A 99 16.23 5.33 36.86
C ILE A 99 16.66 6.75 36.51
N GLU A 100 16.40 7.68 37.42
CA GLU A 100 16.94 9.04 37.35
C GLU A 100 18.37 9.05 37.80
N GLN A 101 19.30 9.35 36.92
CA GLN A 101 20.72 9.53 37.24
C GLN A 101 21.16 10.96 36.92
N GLY A 102 20.95 11.87 37.85
CA GLY A 102 21.23 13.29 37.72
C GLY A 102 20.32 13.99 36.72
N ARG A 103 20.80 14.33 35.53
CA ARG A 103 20.01 14.96 34.45
C ARG A 103 19.52 13.97 33.39
N TYR A 104 19.85 12.69 33.54
CA TYR A 104 19.50 11.65 32.60
C TYR A 104 18.47 10.70 33.18
N GLU A 105 17.45 10.41 32.40
CA GLU A 105 16.47 9.38 32.66
C GLU A 105 16.86 8.15 31.85
N VAL A 106 17.28 7.08 32.54
CA VAL A 106 17.72 5.82 31.91
C VAL A 106 16.58 4.82 32.00
N THR A 107 16.00 4.44 30.86
CA THR A 107 15.00 3.38 30.79
C THR A 107 15.70 2.03 30.90
N LEU A 108 15.33 1.26 31.92
CA LEU A 108 15.77 -0.13 32.07
C LEU A 108 14.82 -1.04 31.28
N ARG A 109 15.42 -1.92 30.47
CA ARG A 109 14.71 -3.02 29.81
C ARG A 109 15.20 -4.33 30.36
N ALA A 110 14.29 -5.24 30.66
CA ALA A 110 14.58 -6.64 30.96
C ALA A 110 14.23 -7.45 29.70
N PRO A 111 15.18 -7.66 28.77
CA PRO A 111 14.95 -8.45 27.59
C PRO A 111 14.80 -9.92 28.02
N ALA A 112 13.57 -10.44 27.93
CA ALA A 112 13.27 -11.85 28.15
C ALA A 112 12.94 -12.57 26.82
N GLU A 113 13.33 -11.98 25.69
CA GLU A 113 13.19 -12.61 24.38
C GLU A 113 14.14 -13.80 24.25
N PHE A 114 13.69 -14.83 23.57
CA PHE A 114 14.53 -15.99 23.28
C PHE A 114 15.68 -15.60 22.33
N ARG A 115 16.89 -16.00 22.67
CA ARG A 115 18.09 -15.72 21.88
C ARG A 115 18.45 -16.84 20.91
N ASP A 116 18.11 -18.08 21.28
CA ASP A 116 18.39 -19.26 20.49
C ASP A 116 17.33 -20.38 20.72
N LEU A 117 17.37 -21.41 19.90
CA LEU A 117 16.44 -22.54 19.96
C LEU A 117 16.68 -23.41 21.20
N ASP A 118 17.89 -23.45 21.73
CA ASP A 118 18.20 -24.30 22.90
C ASP A 118 17.64 -23.66 24.17
N GLN A 119 17.65 -22.35 24.28
CA GLN A 119 16.94 -21.63 25.32
C GLN A 119 15.44 -21.91 25.27
N MET A 120 14.84 -21.91 24.07
CA MET A 120 13.43 -22.29 23.91
C MET A 120 13.17 -23.72 24.36
N ARG A 121 14.02 -24.68 23.97
CA ARG A 121 13.88 -26.10 24.35
C ARG A 121 13.94 -26.32 25.86
N THR A 122 14.78 -25.56 26.54
CA THR A 122 15.01 -25.67 27.99
C THR A 122 14.00 -24.87 28.84
N THR A 123 13.13 -24.06 28.20
CA THR A 123 12.11 -23.27 28.89
C THR A 123 11.13 -24.19 29.62
N VAL A 124 10.95 -23.94 30.92
CA VAL A 124 10.01 -24.67 31.76
C VAL A 124 8.59 -24.18 31.50
N VAL A 125 7.72 -25.07 31.03
CA VAL A 125 6.31 -24.74 30.69
C VAL A 125 5.33 -25.21 31.78
N ALA A 126 5.75 -26.15 32.65
CA ALA A 126 4.94 -26.64 33.79
C ALA A 126 5.82 -27.32 34.83
N MET A 127 5.28 -27.51 36.01
CA MET A 127 5.85 -28.38 37.06
C MET A 127 4.93 -29.57 37.25
N ARG A 128 5.47 -30.82 37.25
CA ARG A 128 4.73 -32.03 37.53
C ARG A 128 5.48 -32.83 38.57
N ASP A 129 4.77 -33.20 39.65
CA ASP A 129 5.34 -34.01 40.77
C ASP A 129 6.69 -33.45 41.28
N GLY A 130 6.86 -32.12 41.27
CA GLY A 130 8.08 -31.46 41.68
C GLY A 130 9.20 -31.44 40.60
N ALA A 131 8.98 -32.03 39.43
CA ALA A 131 9.92 -32.01 38.30
C ALA A 131 9.51 -30.97 37.24
N PRO A 132 10.46 -30.21 36.70
CA PRO A 132 10.16 -29.27 35.63
C PRO A 132 9.91 -30.00 34.30
N VAL A 133 8.83 -29.63 33.61
CA VAL A 133 8.57 -30.05 32.23
C VAL A 133 9.00 -28.95 31.30
N THR A 134 9.95 -29.26 30.41
CA THR A 134 10.48 -28.31 29.46
C THR A 134 9.76 -28.36 28.10
N LEU A 135 9.79 -27.27 27.36
CA LEU A 135 9.15 -27.16 26.05
C LEU A 135 9.66 -28.22 25.05
N GLY A 136 10.96 -28.51 25.07
CA GLY A 136 11.57 -29.54 24.22
C GLY A 136 11.09 -30.98 24.51
N GLN A 137 10.51 -31.25 25.69
CA GLN A 137 9.93 -32.56 26.01
C GLN A 137 8.54 -32.75 25.37
N ILE A 138 7.81 -31.69 25.09
CA ILE A 138 6.44 -31.71 24.61
C ILE A 138 6.25 -31.13 23.19
N ALA A 139 7.31 -30.55 22.64
CA ALA A 139 7.27 -29.91 21.31
C ALA A 139 8.51 -30.20 20.49
N ASP A 140 8.36 -30.15 19.18
CA ASP A 140 9.46 -30.04 18.24
C ASP A 140 9.61 -28.57 17.83
N ILE A 141 10.82 -28.03 17.98
CA ILE A 141 11.12 -26.60 17.75
C ILE A 141 12.09 -26.51 16.60
N ARG A 142 11.66 -25.83 15.53
CA ARG A 142 12.42 -25.70 14.29
C ARG A 142 12.48 -24.24 13.84
N ASP A 143 13.64 -23.82 13.42
CA ASP A 143 13.81 -22.61 12.61
C ASP A 143 13.41 -22.93 11.17
N THR A 144 12.42 -22.25 10.65
CA THR A 144 11.83 -22.56 9.35
C THR A 144 11.21 -21.29 8.74
N TYR A 145 10.48 -21.45 7.67
CA TYR A 145 9.79 -20.36 7.00
C TYR A 145 8.28 -20.56 7.05
N GLU A 146 7.55 -19.46 7.07
CA GLU A 146 6.09 -19.45 7.00
C GLU A 146 5.61 -20.19 5.75
N LYS A 147 4.55 -21.00 5.88
CA LYS A 147 3.96 -21.67 4.73
C LYS A 147 3.38 -20.62 3.78
N LEU A 148 3.86 -20.63 2.53
CA LEU A 148 3.32 -19.75 1.50
C LEU A 148 1.83 -20.02 1.30
N THR A 149 1.01 -19.04 1.64
CA THR A 149 -0.43 -19.04 1.36
C THR A 149 -0.76 -18.42 0.01
N ARG A 150 0.18 -17.67 -0.56
CA ARG A 150 0.04 -16.97 -1.84
C ARG A 150 1.31 -17.11 -2.65
N ILE A 151 1.16 -17.55 -3.89
CA ILE A 151 2.26 -17.69 -4.85
C ILE A 151 2.18 -16.53 -5.81
N VAL A 152 3.26 -15.76 -5.93
CA VAL A 152 3.42 -14.70 -6.92
C VAL A 152 4.26 -15.23 -8.06
N ARG A 153 3.82 -15.01 -9.30
CA ARG A 153 4.59 -15.30 -10.50
C ARG A 153 4.69 -14.05 -11.36
N VAL A 154 5.90 -13.77 -11.82
CA VAL A 154 6.20 -12.67 -12.73
C VAL A 154 6.84 -13.27 -13.97
N ASN A 155 6.25 -13.02 -15.14
CA ASN A 155 6.71 -13.60 -16.42
C ASN A 155 6.84 -15.15 -16.40
N GLY A 156 6.03 -15.85 -15.57
CA GLY A 156 6.04 -17.31 -15.43
C GLY A 156 7.00 -17.86 -14.37
N GLU A 157 7.97 -17.07 -13.90
CA GLU A 157 8.90 -17.44 -12.84
C GLU A 157 8.32 -17.10 -11.45
N LEU A 158 8.77 -17.82 -10.42
CA LEU A 158 8.45 -17.47 -9.03
C LEU A 158 9.06 -16.10 -8.72
N GLY A 159 8.29 -15.28 -8.03
CA GLY A 159 8.72 -13.93 -7.71
C GLY A 159 7.99 -13.35 -6.52
N LEU A 160 8.29 -12.09 -6.25
CA LEU A 160 7.71 -11.30 -5.17
C LEU A 160 6.91 -10.13 -5.71
N ARG A 161 6.01 -9.60 -4.91
CA ARG A 161 5.24 -8.40 -5.21
C ARG A 161 5.48 -7.35 -4.14
N LEU A 162 5.83 -6.14 -4.57
CA LEU A 162 5.84 -4.96 -3.72
C LEU A 162 4.62 -4.09 -4.03
N GLY A 163 3.83 -3.79 -3.01
CA GLY A 163 2.73 -2.83 -3.08
C GLY A 163 3.15 -1.50 -2.46
N ILE A 164 3.20 -0.43 -3.25
CA ILE A 164 3.64 0.89 -2.78
C ILE A 164 2.43 1.77 -2.54
N ARG A 165 2.26 2.23 -1.30
CA ARG A 165 1.19 3.12 -0.88
C ARG A 165 1.73 4.53 -0.68
N LYS A 166 0.97 5.53 -1.13
CA LYS A 166 1.30 6.93 -0.92
C LYS A 166 0.76 7.47 0.39
N GLN A 167 1.33 8.56 0.87
CA GLN A 167 0.75 9.39 1.93
C GLN A 167 -0.55 10.03 1.44
N ALA A 168 -1.50 10.27 2.34
CA ALA A 168 -2.82 10.80 1.97
C ALA A 168 -2.74 12.10 1.14
N SER A 169 -1.86 13.03 1.53
CA SER A 169 -1.64 14.32 0.88
C SER A 169 -0.73 14.29 -0.35
N ALA A 170 -0.03 13.18 -0.62
CA ALA A 170 0.92 13.12 -1.72
C ALA A 170 0.23 13.01 -3.10
N ASN A 171 0.88 13.58 -4.12
CA ASN A 171 0.42 13.49 -5.50
C ASN A 171 0.70 12.08 -6.07
N THR A 172 -0.34 11.43 -6.58
CA THR A 172 -0.25 10.04 -7.09
C THR A 172 0.70 9.93 -8.29
N VAL A 173 0.68 10.90 -9.20
CA VAL A 173 1.51 10.90 -10.42
C VAL A 173 2.99 11.09 -10.06
N GLU A 174 3.28 12.03 -9.15
CA GLU A 174 4.66 12.32 -8.72
C GLU A 174 5.26 11.12 -7.98
N VAL A 175 4.51 10.51 -7.06
CA VAL A 175 4.95 9.29 -6.35
C VAL A 175 5.19 8.16 -7.34
N ALA A 176 4.29 7.95 -8.29
CA ALA A 176 4.45 6.91 -9.29
C ALA A 176 5.70 7.13 -10.17
N LYS A 177 5.98 8.36 -10.58
CA LYS A 177 7.20 8.71 -11.33
C LYS A 177 8.46 8.43 -10.53
N ALA A 178 8.52 8.89 -9.28
CA ALA A 178 9.66 8.64 -8.40
C ALA A 178 9.91 7.13 -8.19
N VAL A 179 8.83 6.34 -8.07
CA VAL A 179 8.93 4.88 -7.97
C VAL A 179 9.49 4.28 -9.25
N LEU A 180 9.04 4.69 -10.44
CA LEU A 180 9.55 4.15 -11.71
C LEU A 180 11.02 4.50 -11.93
N GLU A 181 11.45 5.72 -11.59
CA GLU A 181 12.86 6.09 -11.64
C GLU A 181 13.70 5.23 -10.70
N GLU A 182 13.18 4.91 -9.51
CA GLU A 182 13.88 4.03 -8.57
C GLU A 182 13.89 2.57 -9.07
N VAL A 183 12.85 2.10 -9.76
CA VAL A 183 12.85 0.78 -10.43
C VAL A 183 14.00 0.69 -11.43
N GLU A 184 14.22 1.72 -12.24
CA GLU A 184 15.35 1.74 -13.18
C GLU A 184 16.71 1.70 -12.47
N ARG A 185 16.85 2.39 -11.32
CA ARG A 185 18.07 2.34 -10.50
C ARG A 185 18.28 0.96 -9.90
N VAL A 186 17.23 0.36 -9.32
CA VAL A 186 17.28 -0.98 -8.73
C VAL A 186 17.68 -2.01 -9.79
N ASN A 187 17.09 -1.99 -10.98
CA ASN A 187 17.44 -2.92 -12.06
C ASN A 187 18.89 -2.76 -12.55
N ARG A 188 19.47 -1.57 -12.45
CA ARG A 188 20.90 -1.35 -12.75
C ARG A 188 21.82 -1.85 -11.64
N ASP A 189 21.44 -1.61 -10.38
CA ASP A 189 22.26 -1.92 -9.22
C ASP A 189 22.22 -3.42 -8.87
N PHE A 190 21.12 -4.11 -9.21
CA PHE A 190 20.88 -5.52 -8.90
C PHE A 190 20.53 -6.32 -10.18
N PRO A 191 21.50 -6.63 -11.05
CA PRO A 191 21.25 -7.30 -12.32
C PRO A 191 20.74 -8.76 -12.18
N GLN A 192 20.80 -9.34 -10.98
CA GLN A 192 20.29 -10.69 -10.67
C GLN A 192 18.76 -10.71 -10.46
N ILE A 193 18.10 -9.56 -10.37
CA ILE A 193 16.65 -9.43 -10.26
C ILE A 193 16.10 -8.59 -11.40
N GLU A 194 14.83 -8.82 -11.74
CA GLU A 194 14.07 -8.00 -12.68
C GLU A 194 12.86 -7.42 -11.93
N VAL A 195 12.82 -6.11 -11.79
CA VAL A 195 11.70 -5.37 -11.20
C VAL A 195 10.88 -4.73 -12.30
N VAL A 196 9.59 -5.06 -12.37
CA VAL A 196 8.66 -4.53 -13.37
C VAL A 196 7.45 -3.90 -12.70
N ALA A 197 6.96 -2.79 -13.24
CA ALA A 197 5.71 -2.18 -12.78
C ALA A 197 4.53 -2.91 -13.42
N VAL A 198 3.76 -3.64 -12.60
CA VAL A 198 2.57 -4.39 -13.04
C VAL A 198 1.34 -3.47 -13.07
N ILE A 199 1.18 -2.64 -12.03
CA ILE A 199 0.11 -1.63 -11.95
C ILE A 199 0.76 -0.29 -11.65
N ASN A 200 0.36 0.74 -12.40
CA ASN A 200 0.78 2.11 -12.20
C ASN A 200 -0.42 3.05 -12.32
N GLN A 201 -0.94 3.51 -11.17
CA GLN A 201 -2.06 4.44 -11.13
C GLN A 201 -1.68 5.82 -11.69
N GLY A 202 -0.41 6.25 -11.55
CA GLY A 202 0.04 7.52 -12.10
C GLY A 202 -0.08 7.57 -13.61
N SER A 203 0.36 6.54 -14.32
CA SER A 203 0.23 6.46 -15.78
C SER A 203 -1.22 6.33 -16.25
N PHE A 204 -2.08 5.72 -15.44
CA PHE A 204 -3.51 5.68 -15.73
C PHE A 204 -4.13 7.08 -15.64
N ILE A 205 -3.80 7.84 -14.59
CA ILE A 205 -4.26 9.22 -14.40
C ILE A 205 -3.78 10.10 -15.55
N GLU A 206 -2.48 10.05 -15.91
CA GLU A 206 -1.93 10.84 -17.02
C GLU A 206 -2.63 10.54 -18.35
N ARG A 207 -2.83 9.26 -18.67
CA ARG A 207 -3.57 8.86 -19.88
C ARG A 207 -5.02 9.31 -19.85
N SER A 208 -5.67 9.25 -18.69
CA SER A 208 -7.03 9.72 -18.54
C SER A 208 -7.15 11.23 -18.73
N ILE A 209 -6.19 12.01 -18.19
CA ILE A 209 -6.10 13.47 -18.43
C ILE A 209 -5.95 13.75 -19.92
N ALA A 210 -5.02 13.07 -20.59
CA ALA A 210 -4.81 13.25 -22.02
C ALA A 210 -6.05 12.88 -22.84
N ASN A 211 -6.75 11.79 -22.49
CA ASN A 211 -7.98 11.38 -23.16
C ASN A 211 -9.11 12.41 -23.02
N VAL A 212 -9.27 12.99 -21.81
CA VAL A 212 -10.30 14.03 -21.62
C VAL A 212 -9.89 15.32 -22.35
N ALA A 213 -8.64 15.73 -22.29
CA ALA A 213 -8.17 16.88 -23.04
C ALA A 213 -8.47 16.70 -24.55
N ASN A 214 -8.17 15.55 -25.10
CA ASN A 214 -8.49 15.22 -26.49
C ASN A 214 -10.00 15.21 -26.76
N SER A 215 -10.79 14.61 -25.85
CA SER A 215 -12.26 14.59 -25.97
C SER A 215 -12.87 16.00 -25.95
N VAL A 216 -12.35 16.88 -25.09
CA VAL A 216 -12.75 18.28 -25.05
C VAL A 216 -12.41 19.01 -26.35
N ILE A 217 -11.22 18.78 -26.91
CA ILE A 217 -10.80 19.39 -28.17
C ILE A 217 -11.68 18.90 -29.32
N TYR A 218 -11.83 17.59 -29.49
CA TYR A 218 -12.63 17.03 -30.59
C TYR A 218 -14.13 17.30 -30.41
N GLY A 219 -14.67 17.12 -29.19
CA GLY A 219 -16.07 17.39 -28.89
C GLY A 219 -16.39 18.87 -29.00
N GLY A 220 -15.50 19.74 -28.52
CA GLY A 220 -15.62 21.18 -28.67
C GLY A 220 -15.58 21.64 -30.14
N ALA A 221 -14.65 21.11 -30.93
CA ALA A 221 -14.59 21.40 -32.37
C ALA A 221 -15.87 20.96 -33.11
N LEU A 222 -16.38 19.77 -32.79
CA LEU A 222 -17.63 19.26 -33.35
C LEU A 222 -18.83 20.14 -32.94
N ALA A 223 -18.92 20.51 -31.66
CA ALA A 223 -19.97 21.39 -31.15
C ALA A 223 -19.95 22.75 -31.86
N VAL A 224 -18.77 23.34 -32.04
CA VAL A 224 -18.58 24.60 -32.80
C VAL A 224 -19.08 24.46 -34.25
N LEU A 225 -18.74 23.36 -34.92
CA LEU A 225 -19.21 23.10 -36.29
C LEU A 225 -20.76 22.96 -36.36
N VAL A 226 -21.34 22.22 -35.44
CA VAL A 226 -22.82 22.05 -35.37
C VAL A 226 -23.49 23.40 -35.09
N LEU A 227 -22.99 24.17 -34.12
CA LEU A 227 -23.52 25.49 -33.79
C LEU A 227 -23.40 26.44 -34.97
N LEU A 228 -22.29 26.45 -35.70
CA LEU A 228 -22.08 27.27 -36.89
C LEU A 228 -23.11 26.92 -37.97
N PHE A 229 -23.39 25.62 -38.13
CA PHE A 229 -24.36 25.16 -39.11
C PHE A 229 -25.79 25.57 -38.76
N PHE A 230 -26.21 25.46 -37.50
CA PHE A 230 -27.55 25.76 -37.05
C PHE A 230 -27.82 27.27 -36.85
N LEU A 231 -26.92 27.97 -36.14
CA LEU A 231 -27.09 29.42 -35.85
C LEU A 231 -26.80 30.32 -37.02
N ARG A 232 -26.03 29.85 -38.01
CA ARG A 232 -25.56 30.66 -39.17
C ARG A 232 -24.98 32.02 -38.78
N SER A 233 -24.55 32.17 -37.53
CA SER A 233 -24.02 33.38 -36.94
C SER A 233 -22.63 33.11 -36.34
N PHE A 234 -21.58 33.63 -37.00
CA PHE A 234 -20.21 33.45 -36.57
C PHE A 234 -19.91 34.10 -35.21
N ARG A 235 -20.60 35.22 -34.91
CA ARG A 235 -20.39 35.95 -33.64
C ARG A 235 -20.91 35.15 -32.44
N SER A 236 -22.11 34.59 -32.50
CA SER A 236 -22.69 33.80 -31.45
C SER A 236 -21.92 32.50 -31.22
N THR A 237 -21.46 31.86 -32.28
CA THR A 237 -20.65 30.67 -32.22
C THR A 237 -19.30 30.91 -31.50
N ILE A 238 -18.65 32.05 -31.76
CA ILE A 238 -17.38 32.41 -31.06
C ILE A 238 -17.61 32.58 -29.57
N VAL A 239 -18.72 33.23 -29.15
CA VAL A 239 -18.99 33.43 -27.70
C VAL A 239 -19.13 32.10 -26.96
N ILE A 240 -19.85 31.14 -27.53
CA ILE A 240 -19.99 29.81 -26.92
C ILE A 240 -18.66 29.06 -26.94
N SER A 241 -17.96 29.11 -28.08
CA SER A 241 -16.66 28.43 -28.23
C SER A 241 -15.63 28.93 -27.23
N LEU A 242 -15.71 30.18 -26.81
CA LEU A 242 -14.79 30.78 -25.83
C LEU A 242 -15.20 30.44 -24.39
N SER A 243 -16.51 30.25 -24.13
CA SER A 243 -16.99 29.91 -22.77
C SER A 243 -16.51 28.56 -22.30
N ILE A 244 -16.36 27.56 -23.20
CA ILE A 244 -15.93 26.21 -22.87
C ILE A 244 -14.50 26.19 -22.26
N PRO A 245 -13.45 26.69 -22.93
CA PRO A 245 -12.11 26.67 -22.35
C PRO A 245 -11.98 27.54 -21.09
N ILE A 246 -12.70 28.68 -21.03
CA ILE A 246 -12.70 29.54 -19.83
C ILE A 246 -13.27 28.77 -18.63
N SER A 247 -14.37 28.05 -18.79
CA SER A 247 -14.99 27.27 -17.72
C SER A 247 -14.08 26.12 -17.24
N ILE A 248 -13.38 25.48 -18.17
CA ILE A 248 -12.42 24.42 -17.84
C ILE A 248 -11.25 25.00 -17.04
N ILE A 249 -10.67 26.11 -17.48
CA ILE A 249 -9.58 26.78 -16.78
C ILE A 249 -10.03 27.23 -15.39
N ALA A 250 -11.23 27.82 -15.25
CA ALA A 250 -11.79 28.21 -13.97
C ALA A 250 -11.97 27.01 -13.02
N THR A 251 -12.44 25.87 -13.53
CA THR A 251 -12.58 24.65 -12.73
C THR A 251 -11.23 24.12 -12.25
N PHE A 252 -10.21 24.11 -13.11
CA PHE A 252 -8.86 23.72 -12.69
C PHE A 252 -8.27 24.69 -11.66
N ALA A 253 -8.52 25.98 -11.81
CA ALA A 253 -8.11 26.99 -10.82
C ALA A 253 -8.78 26.73 -9.45
N LEU A 254 -10.08 26.45 -9.43
CA LEU A 254 -10.81 26.13 -8.20
C LEU A 254 -10.29 24.84 -7.54
N ILE A 255 -9.99 23.80 -8.32
CA ILE A 255 -9.37 22.55 -7.84
C ILE A 255 -8.01 22.85 -7.19
N TYR A 256 -7.18 23.64 -7.87
CA TYR A 256 -5.85 24.03 -7.40
C TYR A 256 -5.89 24.84 -6.10
N PHE A 257 -6.70 25.93 -6.07
CA PHE A 257 -6.85 26.77 -4.87
C PHE A 257 -7.58 26.07 -3.73
N GLY A 258 -8.44 25.11 -4.03
CA GLY A 258 -9.12 24.27 -3.03
C GLY A 258 -8.21 23.19 -2.42
N GLY A 259 -6.96 23.05 -2.86
CA GLY A 259 -6.02 22.05 -2.35
C GLY A 259 -6.41 20.61 -2.71
N LEU A 260 -7.28 20.45 -3.70
CA LEU A 260 -7.71 19.13 -4.15
C LEU A 260 -6.67 18.51 -5.07
N THR A 261 -6.39 17.23 -4.87
CA THR A 261 -5.49 16.48 -5.74
C THR A 261 -6.27 15.86 -6.92
N LEU A 262 -5.65 15.89 -8.11
CA LEU A 262 -6.19 15.16 -9.26
C LEU A 262 -6.07 13.66 -9.00
N ASN A 263 -7.22 13.00 -8.92
CA ASN A 263 -7.35 11.54 -8.79
C ASN A 263 -8.51 11.05 -9.66
N LEU A 264 -8.75 9.73 -9.69
CA LEU A 264 -9.82 9.13 -10.48
C LEU A 264 -11.21 9.73 -10.21
N MET A 265 -11.51 10.06 -8.95
CA MET A 265 -12.82 10.59 -8.56
C MET A 265 -12.98 12.06 -8.97
N THR A 266 -11.97 12.90 -8.70
CA THR A 266 -12.00 14.32 -9.13
C THR A 266 -12.03 14.43 -10.65
N PHE A 267 -11.40 13.48 -11.33
CA PHE A 267 -11.34 13.44 -12.78
C PHE A 267 -12.68 13.02 -13.41
N GLY A 268 -13.34 12.01 -12.85
CA GLY A 268 -14.69 11.61 -13.24
C GLY A 268 -15.71 12.74 -13.04
N GLY A 269 -15.62 13.46 -11.91
CA GLY A 269 -16.43 14.65 -11.65
C GLY A 269 -16.20 15.77 -12.65
N LEU A 270 -14.94 16.04 -13.02
CA LEU A 270 -14.57 17.03 -14.04
C LEU A 270 -15.16 16.69 -15.40
N ALA A 271 -15.01 15.44 -15.85
CA ALA A 271 -15.53 14.98 -17.14
C ALA A 271 -17.06 15.16 -17.23
N LEU A 272 -17.78 14.81 -16.16
CA LEU A 272 -19.22 14.99 -16.05
C LEU A 272 -19.60 16.48 -16.05
N GLY A 273 -18.91 17.30 -15.26
CA GLY A 273 -19.16 18.74 -15.13
C GLY A 273 -18.95 19.50 -16.43
N VAL A 274 -17.90 19.17 -17.21
CA VAL A 274 -17.67 19.76 -18.53
C VAL A 274 -18.82 19.47 -19.48
N GLY A 275 -19.32 18.22 -19.52
CA GLY A 275 -20.48 17.85 -20.33
C GLY A 275 -21.73 18.67 -20.00
N MET A 276 -22.04 18.82 -18.71
CA MET A 276 -23.20 19.61 -18.24
C MET A 276 -23.07 21.10 -18.52
N MET A 277 -21.84 21.66 -18.47
CA MET A 277 -21.60 23.07 -18.77
C MET A 277 -21.81 23.41 -20.24
N VAL A 278 -21.36 22.53 -21.13
CA VAL A 278 -21.57 22.72 -22.58
C VAL A 278 -23.07 22.73 -22.90
N ASP A 279 -23.84 21.79 -22.33
CA ASP A 279 -25.28 21.70 -22.50
C ASP A 279 -25.99 22.95 -21.98
N SER A 280 -25.66 23.42 -20.79
CA SER A 280 -26.23 24.64 -20.21
C SER A 280 -25.92 25.89 -21.05
N SER A 281 -24.74 25.98 -21.64
CA SER A 281 -24.37 27.10 -22.52
C SER A 281 -25.18 27.14 -23.82
N ILE A 282 -25.48 25.96 -24.37
CA ILE A 282 -26.32 25.83 -25.56
C ILE A 282 -27.77 26.28 -25.28
N VAL A 283 -28.35 25.79 -24.14
CA VAL A 283 -29.74 26.12 -23.74
C VAL A 283 -29.89 27.63 -23.47
N VAL A 284 -28.93 28.29 -22.81
CA VAL A 284 -28.99 29.74 -22.59
C VAL A 284 -28.97 30.49 -23.89
N LEU A 285 -28.16 30.08 -24.85
CA LEU A 285 -28.08 30.76 -26.15
C LEU A 285 -29.32 30.56 -26.99
N GLU A 286 -29.94 29.37 -26.95
CA GLU A 286 -31.21 29.07 -27.64
C GLU A 286 -32.36 29.92 -27.09
N ASN A 287 -32.35 30.28 -25.80
CA ASN A 287 -33.32 31.19 -25.18
C ASN A 287 -33.11 32.67 -25.55
N ILE A 288 -31.92 33.05 -25.99
CA ILE A 288 -31.61 34.45 -26.35
C ILE A 288 -31.91 34.74 -27.81
N TYR A 289 -31.98 33.73 -28.65
CA TYR A 289 -32.31 33.80 -30.08
C TYR A 289 -33.73 33.36 -30.39
#